data_a8294f20a68e11a987157a8526980fef
#
_entry.id   a8294f20a68e11a987157a8526980fef
#
_cell.length_a   1.000
_cell.length_b   1.000
_cell.length_c   1.000
_cell.angle_alpha   90.00
_cell.angle_beta   90.00
_cell.angle_gamma   90.00
#
_symmetry.space_group_name_H-M   'P 1'
#
loop_
_entity.id
_entity.type
_entity.pdbx_description
1 polymer ?
#
loop_
_entity_poly.entity_id
_entity_poly.type
_entity_poly.pdbx_seq_one_letter_code
_entity_poly.pdbx_strand_id
1 'polypeptide(L)'
;MYTFQSKVRYSELDPERKLSIASIVDYFQDCSTFHSEQLGVGIDYLEERSLVWVMSYWQIVIDRYPKLCDNITIGTYPYEFRGFMGFRNFFMEDDKGERIIRANSIWSLMDLKAGRPARPTEEMVKAYVPEPKLPMDYEPRKISLEGEGRKMPSFTVGK
;
A
#
# COMPACT_ATOMS: atom_id res chain seq x y z
N MET A 1 2.48 -12.91 2.66
CA MET A 1 1.77 -11.87 3.42
C MET A 1 2.58 -11.44 4.62
N TYR A 2 2.61 -10.16 4.88
CA TYR A 2 3.28 -9.61 6.05
C TYR A 2 2.26 -8.84 6.88
N THR A 3 2.30 -8.99 8.21
CA THR A 3 1.42 -8.24 9.10
C THR A 3 2.21 -7.69 10.26
N PHE A 4 1.74 -6.58 10.81
CA PHE A 4 2.23 -6.08 12.09
C PHE A 4 1.09 -5.45 12.86
N GLN A 5 1.27 -5.32 14.17
CA GLN A 5 0.23 -4.82 15.05
C GLN A 5 0.59 -3.46 15.60
N SER A 6 -0.41 -2.64 15.85
CA SER A 6 -0.21 -1.32 16.40
C SER A 6 -1.44 -0.93 17.22
N LYS A 7 -1.32 0.19 17.91
CA LYS A 7 -2.42 0.80 18.63
C LYS A 7 -2.60 2.20 18.05
N VAL A 8 -3.84 2.58 17.78
CA VAL A 8 -4.12 3.91 17.24
C VAL A 8 -3.72 4.97 18.27
N ARG A 9 -2.86 5.90 17.86
CA ARG A 9 -2.29 6.92 18.72
C ARG A 9 -3.00 8.26 18.53
N TYR A 10 -2.95 9.07 19.58
CA TYR A 10 -3.56 10.39 19.55
C TYR A 10 -3.05 11.24 18.38
N SER A 11 -1.76 11.16 18.08
CA SER A 11 -1.16 11.93 17.00
C SER A 11 -1.64 11.54 15.61
N GLU A 12 -2.34 10.41 15.50
CA GLU A 12 -2.79 9.89 14.22
C GLU A 12 -4.24 10.23 13.91
N LEU A 13 -4.90 10.94 14.82
CA LEU A 13 -6.31 11.24 14.68
C LEU A 13 -6.54 12.53 13.87
N ASP A 14 -7.68 12.56 13.17
CA ASP A 14 -8.12 13.78 12.51
C ASP A 14 -8.95 14.63 13.50
N PRO A 15 -9.45 15.81 13.09
CA PRO A 15 -10.23 16.65 14.00
C PRO A 15 -11.50 15.99 14.53
N GLU A 16 -12.00 14.96 13.84
CA GLU A 16 -13.18 14.22 14.27
C GLU A 16 -12.85 13.04 15.16
N ARG A 17 -11.56 12.91 15.54
CA ARG A 17 -11.05 11.89 16.45
C ARG A 17 -11.08 10.49 15.91
N LYS A 18 -11.02 10.34 14.60
CA LYS A 18 -10.85 9.03 13.99
C LYS A 18 -9.52 9.00 13.25
N LEU A 19 -9.02 7.81 12.98
CA LEU A 19 -7.74 7.64 12.31
C LEU A 19 -7.77 8.39 10.98
N SER A 20 -6.78 9.27 10.76
CA SER A 20 -6.77 10.11 9.56
C SER A 20 -6.37 9.30 8.33
N ILE A 21 -6.78 9.78 7.16
CA ILE A 21 -6.39 9.14 5.90
C ILE A 21 -4.87 9.13 5.75
N ALA A 22 -4.22 10.23 6.13
CA ALA A 22 -2.76 10.30 6.06
C ALA A 22 -2.11 9.23 6.93
N SER A 23 -2.64 9.01 8.12
CA SER A 23 -2.10 7.98 9.01
C SER A 23 -2.36 6.58 8.48
N ILE A 24 -3.50 6.36 7.84
CA ILE A 24 -3.80 5.07 7.21
C ILE A 24 -2.76 4.78 6.13
N VAL A 25 -2.47 5.77 5.28
CA VAL A 25 -1.47 5.61 4.22
C VAL A 25 -0.10 5.34 4.83
N ASP A 26 0.26 6.05 5.90
CA ASP A 26 1.54 5.84 6.57
C ASP A 26 1.65 4.41 7.10
N TYR A 27 0.62 3.89 7.72
CA TYR A 27 0.61 2.51 8.19
C TYR A 27 0.83 1.52 7.04
N PHE A 28 0.17 1.76 5.91
CA PHE A 28 0.31 0.88 4.76
C PHE A 28 1.72 0.96 4.17
N GLN A 29 2.29 2.16 4.06
CA GLN A 29 3.64 2.32 3.55
C GLN A 29 4.66 1.67 4.48
N ASP A 30 4.50 1.85 5.78
CA ASP A 30 5.37 1.19 6.75
C ASP A 30 5.29 -0.32 6.60
N CYS A 31 4.06 -0.84 6.44
CA CYS A 31 3.86 -2.28 6.30
C CYS A 31 4.60 -2.84 5.09
N SER A 32 4.50 -2.17 3.94
CA SER A 32 5.19 -2.64 2.74
C SER A 32 6.70 -2.53 2.89
N THR A 33 7.18 -1.49 3.58
CA THR A 33 8.61 -1.32 3.83
C THR A 33 9.13 -2.43 4.73
N PHE A 34 8.41 -2.72 5.81
CA PHE A 34 8.79 -3.82 6.71
C PHE A 34 8.83 -5.14 5.96
N HIS A 35 7.86 -5.38 5.09
CA HIS A 35 7.80 -6.61 4.30
C HIS A 35 9.02 -6.73 3.39
N SER A 36 9.35 -5.66 2.67
CA SER A 36 10.49 -5.66 1.78
C SER A 36 11.80 -5.86 2.53
N GLU A 37 11.94 -5.26 3.72
CA GLU A 37 13.13 -5.44 4.54
C GLU A 37 13.24 -6.87 5.00
N GLN A 38 12.13 -7.47 5.42
CA GLN A 38 12.15 -8.87 5.85
C GLN A 38 12.58 -9.80 4.73
N LEU A 39 12.19 -9.48 3.49
CA LEU A 39 12.51 -10.30 2.33
C LEU A 39 13.90 -10.02 1.77
N GLY A 40 14.62 -9.04 2.29
CA GLY A 40 15.97 -8.73 1.84
C GLY A 40 16.02 -7.92 0.55
N VAL A 41 14.91 -7.35 0.14
CA VAL A 41 14.84 -6.53 -1.08
C VAL A 41 14.36 -5.12 -0.74
N GLY A 42 14.73 -4.63 0.45
CA GLY A 42 14.31 -3.34 0.95
C GLY A 42 15.19 -2.20 0.49
N ILE A 43 15.32 -1.19 1.36
CA ILE A 43 15.93 0.08 0.99
C ILE A 43 17.39 -0.09 0.55
N ASP A 44 18.18 -0.82 1.32
CA ASP A 44 19.61 -1.00 0.98
C ASP A 44 19.77 -1.74 -0.35
N TYR A 45 18.98 -2.80 -0.55
CA TYR A 45 19.01 -3.57 -1.79
C TYR A 45 18.74 -2.67 -2.99
N LEU A 46 17.72 -1.81 -2.86
CA LEU A 46 17.34 -0.90 -3.94
C LEU A 46 18.40 0.16 -4.18
N GLU A 47 18.92 0.75 -3.10
CA GLU A 47 19.94 1.78 -3.22
C GLU A 47 21.19 1.31 -3.93
N GLU A 48 21.63 0.09 -3.61
CA GLU A 48 22.81 -0.48 -4.24
C GLU A 48 22.65 -0.62 -5.75
N ARG A 49 21.42 -0.73 -6.21
CA ARG A 49 21.11 -0.92 -7.64
C ARG A 49 20.55 0.32 -8.29
N SER A 50 20.51 1.43 -7.56
CA SER A 50 19.93 2.69 -8.01
C SER A 50 18.48 2.54 -8.46
N LEU A 51 17.75 1.71 -7.73
CA LEU A 51 16.33 1.47 -8.02
C LEU A 51 15.46 2.11 -6.94
N VAL A 52 14.25 2.49 -7.32
CA VAL A 52 13.26 3.00 -6.36
C VAL A 52 11.87 2.60 -6.83
N TRP A 53 11.02 2.24 -5.88
CA TRP A 53 9.61 2.02 -6.15
C TRP A 53 8.88 3.35 -5.99
N VAL A 54 8.15 3.75 -7.01
CA VAL A 54 7.36 4.98 -6.99
C VAL A 54 5.91 4.59 -6.99
N MET A 55 5.17 5.02 -5.98
CA MET A 55 3.76 4.73 -5.91
C MET A 55 3.00 5.64 -6.85
N SER A 56 2.15 5.05 -7.70
CA SER A 56 1.42 5.82 -8.70
C SER A 56 -0.08 5.80 -8.50
N TYR A 57 -0.60 4.97 -7.60
CA TYR A 57 -2.04 4.86 -7.45
C TYR A 57 -2.42 4.24 -6.12
N TRP A 58 -3.43 4.81 -5.47
CA TRP A 58 -4.06 4.26 -4.29
C TRP A 58 -5.56 4.19 -4.50
N GLN A 59 -6.14 3.10 -4.04
CA GLN A 59 -7.59 3.02 -3.83
C GLN A 59 -7.79 2.47 -2.43
N ILE A 60 -8.47 3.21 -1.59
CA ILE A 60 -8.68 2.82 -0.19
C ILE A 60 -10.16 2.75 0.08
N VAL A 61 -10.62 1.60 0.54
CA VAL A 61 -12.03 1.37 0.88
C VAL A 61 -12.12 1.26 2.39
N ILE A 62 -12.86 2.15 3.00
CA ILE A 62 -12.96 2.23 4.47
C ILE A 62 -14.37 1.88 4.88
N ASP A 63 -14.53 0.73 5.53
CA ASP A 63 -15.82 0.33 6.06
C ASP A 63 -16.07 0.98 7.42
N ARG A 64 -15.01 1.12 8.21
CA ARG A 64 -15.09 1.74 9.51
C ARG A 64 -13.73 2.31 9.90
N TYR A 65 -13.71 3.46 10.51
CA TYR A 65 -12.46 4.09 10.97
C TYR A 65 -12.13 3.62 12.38
N PRO A 66 -10.89 3.17 12.61
CA PRO A 66 -10.44 2.89 13.98
C PRO A 66 -10.40 4.16 14.81
N LYS A 67 -10.52 3.99 16.11
CA LYS A 67 -10.55 5.09 17.07
C LYS A 67 -9.34 5.01 17.98
N LEU A 68 -9.14 6.09 18.73
CA LEU A 68 -8.05 6.17 19.71
C LEU A 68 -8.00 4.92 20.57
N CYS A 69 -6.81 4.38 20.72
CA CYS A 69 -6.50 3.20 21.55
C CYS A 69 -6.99 1.88 20.99
N ASP A 70 -7.62 1.87 19.83
CA ASP A 70 -7.98 0.61 19.19
C ASP A 70 -6.71 -0.16 18.82
N ASN A 71 -6.74 -1.46 19.05
CA ASN A 71 -5.66 -2.33 18.58
C ASN A 71 -5.98 -2.74 17.15
N ILE A 72 -4.99 -2.57 16.27
CA ILE A 72 -5.18 -2.85 14.84
C ILE A 72 -4.07 -3.74 14.34
N THR A 73 -4.38 -4.51 13.30
CA THR A 73 -3.40 -5.31 12.57
C THR A 73 -3.38 -4.79 11.15
N ILE A 74 -2.19 -4.49 10.65
CA ILE A 74 -1.99 -4.01 9.29
C ILE A 74 -1.33 -5.13 8.49
N GLY A 75 -1.84 -5.41 7.29
CA GLY A 75 -1.29 -6.46 6.46
C GLY A 75 -1.10 -6.03 5.04
N THR A 76 -0.20 -6.72 4.34
CA THR A 76 0.09 -6.43 2.94
C THR A 76 0.64 -7.67 2.23
N TYR A 77 0.42 -7.71 0.93
CA TYR A 77 1.07 -8.68 0.04
C TYR A 77 0.96 -8.19 -1.40
N PRO A 78 1.96 -8.52 -2.22
CA PRO A 78 1.85 -8.25 -3.65
C PRO A 78 0.95 -9.28 -4.29
N TYR A 79 0.22 -8.90 -5.32
CA TYR A 79 -0.62 -9.88 -6.01
C TYR A 79 -0.26 -10.02 -7.49
N GLU A 80 0.53 -9.12 -8.03
CA GLU A 80 0.89 -9.19 -9.44
C GLU A 80 2.10 -8.32 -9.74
N PHE A 81 2.93 -8.77 -10.68
CA PHE A 81 3.95 -7.93 -11.31
C PHE A 81 3.68 -7.97 -12.80
N ARG A 82 3.74 -6.82 -13.44
CA ARG A 82 3.48 -6.72 -14.88
C ARG A 82 4.40 -5.66 -15.45
N GLY A 83 5.40 -6.10 -16.25
CA GLY A 83 6.40 -5.19 -16.77
C GLY A 83 7.20 -4.56 -15.66
N PHE A 84 7.18 -3.24 -15.59
CA PHE A 84 7.87 -2.50 -14.54
C PHE A 84 6.95 -2.18 -13.36
N MET A 85 5.72 -2.68 -13.39
CA MET A 85 4.73 -2.36 -12.35
C MET A 85 4.55 -3.48 -11.35
N GLY A 86 4.31 -3.09 -10.09
CA GLY A 86 3.94 -4.00 -9.04
C GLY A 86 2.60 -3.61 -8.46
N PHE A 87 1.77 -4.59 -8.17
CA PHE A 87 0.44 -4.40 -7.62
C PHE A 87 0.39 -5.02 -6.24
N ARG A 88 -0.11 -4.26 -5.27
CA ARG A 88 -0.05 -4.69 -3.88
C ARG A 88 -1.34 -4.34 -3.16
N ASN A 89 -1.84 -5.29 -2.38
CA ASN A 89 -2.98 -5.07 -1.52
C ASN A 89 -2.54 -4.77 -0.10
N PHE A 90 -3.38 -4.03 0.60
CA PHE A 90 -3.22 -3.74 2.02
C PHE A 90 -4.55 -3.94 2.71
N PHE A 91 -4.50 -4.23 4.00
CA PHE A 91 -5.72 -4.28 4.80
C PHE A 91 -5.41 -3.88 6.22
N MET A 92 -6.45 -3.47 6.93
CA MET A 92 -6.36 -3.18 8.35
C MET A 92 -7.50 -3.91 9.04
N GLU A 93 -7.17 -4.63 10.11
CA GLU A 93 -8.15 -5.40 10.89
C GLU A 93 -8.26 -4.82 12.29
N ASP A 94 -9.46 -4.92 12.85
CA ASP A 94 -9.67 -4.53 14.24
C ASP A 94 -9.22 -5.66 15.18
N ASP A 95 -9.44 -5.49 16.47
CA ASP A 95 -9.00 -6.47 17.48
C ASP A 95 -9.76 -7.78 17.41
N LYS A 96 -10.85 -7.84 16.65
CA LYS A 96 -11.61 -9.07 16.44
C LYS A 96 -11.26 -9.75 15.14
N GLY A 97 -10.30 -9.20 14.39
CA GLY A 97 -9.89 -9.76 13.12
C GLY A 97 -10.77 -9.39 11.95
N GLU A 98 -11.66 -8.42 12.13
CA GLU A 98 -12.52 -7.97 11.06
C GLU A 98 -11.77 -6.95 10.20
N ARG A 99 -11.79 -7.13 8.89
CA ARG A 99 -11.13 -6.21 7.97
C ARG A 99 -11.99 -4.97 7.79
N ILE A 100 -11.53 -3.88 8.35
CA ILE A 100 -12.27 -2.62 8.34
C ILE A 100 -11.78 -1.67 7.26
N ILE A 101 -10.58 -1.89 6.73
CA ILE A 101 -10.02 -1.08 5.64
C ILE A 101 -9.32 -2.02 4.67
N ARG A 102 -9.53 -1.79 3.38
CA ARG A 102 -8.90 -2.56 2.30
C ARG A 102 -8.35 -1.59 1.28
N ALA A 103 -7.24 -1.95 0.65
CA ALA A 103 -6.63 -1.02 -0.30
C ALA A 103 -5.96 -1.77 -1.43
N ASN A 104 -5.90 -1.09 -2.57
CA ASN A 104 -5.15 -1.48 -3.73
C ASN A 104 -4.14 -0.39 -4.03
N SER A 105 -2.94 -0.78 -4.45
CA SER A 105 -1.91 0.18 -4.81
C SER A 105 -1.16 -0.32 -6.03
N ILE A 106 -0.66 0.63 -6.80
CA ILE A 106 0.14 0.34 -7.99
C ILE A 106 1.45 1.10 -7.87
N TRP A 107 2.54 0.39 -8.10
CA TRP A 107 3.89 0.92 -7.96
C TRP A 107 4.63 0.73 -9.27
N SER A 108 5.55 1.64 -9.56
CA SER A 108 6.44 1.54 -10.73
C SER A 108 7.87 1.51 -10.24
N LEU A 109 8.64 0.58 -10.78
CA LEU A 109 10.07 0.50 -10.44
C LEU A 109 10.83 1.40 -11.40
N MET A 110 11.67 2.28 -10.84
CA MET A 110 12.43 3.23 -11.64
C MET A 110 13.91 2.99 -11.44
N ASP A 111 14.64 3.07 -12.54
CA ASP A 111 16.10 3.05 -12.53
C ASP A 111 16.57 4.49 -12.53
N LEU A 112 17.14 4.92 -11.42
CA LEU A 112 17.54 6.32 -11.24
C LEU A 112 18.73 6.71 -12.10
N LYS A 113 19.59 5.76 -12.44
CA LYS A 113 20.71 6.04 -13.32
C LYS A 113 20.27 6.20 -14.75
N ALA A 114 19.41 5.30 -15.21
CA ALA A 114 18.92 5.36 -16.58
C ALA A 114 17.80 6.39 -16.74
N GLY A 115 17.17 6.81 -15.64
CA GLY A 115 16.08 7.77 -15.65
C GLY A 115 14.83 7.24 -16.32
N ARG A 116 14.56 5.94 -16.19
CA ARG A 116 13.41 5.32 -16.83
C ARG A 116 12.96 4.09 -16.04
N PRO A 117 11.74 3.58 -16.32
CA PRO A 117 11.23 2.40 -15.63
C PRO A 117 12.14 1.17 -15.87
N ALA A 118 12.16 0.28 -14.88
CA ALA A 118 12.92 -0.95 -14.94
C ALA A 118 12.04 -2.11 -14.53
N ARG A 119 12.34 -3.29 -15.03
CA ARG A 119 11.64 -4.50 -14.59
C ARG A 119 12.20 -4.96 -13.25
N PRO A 120 11.36 -5.52 -12.39
CA PRO A 120 11.88 -6.12 -11.16
C PRO A 120 12.93 -7.18 -11.46
N THR A 121 13.93 -7.27 -10.60
CA THR A 121 14.98 -8.26 -10.76
C THR A 121 14.43 -9.66 -10.45
N GLU A 122 15.15 -10.70 -10.88
CA GLU A 122 14.77 -12.06 -10.56
C GLU A 122 14.70 -12.28 -9.06
N GLU A 123 15.63 -11.69 -8.33
CA GLU A 123 15.65 -11.81 -6.88
C GLU A 123 14.39 -11.23 -6.26
N MET A 124 13.95 -10.07 -6.77
CA MET A 124 12.74 -9.43 -6.27
C MET A 124 11.51 -10.28 -6.56
N VAL A 125 11.40 -10.79 -7.78
CA VAL A 125 10.25 -11.60 -8.16
C VAL A 125 10.18 -12.88 -7.33
N LYS A 126 11.32 -13.48 -7.05
CA LYS A 126 11.38 -14.69 -6.22
C LYS A 126 11.06 -14.39 -4.76
N ALA A 127 11.52 -13.25 -4.26
CA ALA A 127 11.30 -12.87 -2.87
C ALA A 127 9.83 -12.52 -2.63
N TYR A 128 9.24 -11.78 -3.54
CA TYR A 128 7.85 -11.33 -3.42
C TYR A 128 6.92 -12.37 -4.03
N VAL A 129 6.64 -13.43 -3.39
CA VAL A 129 5.74 -14.44 -3.93
C VAL A 129 4.32 -13.85 -4.01
N PRO A 130 3.78 -13.57 -5.21
CA PRO A 130 2.45 -12.98 -5.30
C PRO A 130 1.37 -13.87 -4.72
N GLU A 131 0.37 -13.28 -4.09
CA GLU A 131 -0.74 -13.99 -3.48
C GLU A 131 -2.04 -13.60 -4.18
N PRO A 132 -3.12 -14.35 -3.96
CA PRO A 132 -4.39 -14.00 -4.59
C PRO A 132 -4.86 -12.61 -4.18
N LYS A 133 -5.43 -11.92 -5.15
CA LYS A 133 -5.93 -10.57 -5.02
C LYS A 133 -6.98 -10.47 -3.92
N LEU A 134 -6.90 -9.44 -3.10
CA LEU A 134 -7.86 -9.20 -2.03
C LEU A 134 -9.26 -8.96 -2.61
N PRO A 135 -10.31 -9.58 -2.08
CA PRO A 135 -11.67 -9.29 -2.55
C PRO A 135 -12.06 -7.85 -2.24
N MET A 136 -12.30 -7.08 -3.28
CA MET A 136 -12.80 -5.71 -3.20
C MET A 136 -13.17 -5.25 -4.61
N ASP A 137 -13.92 -4.17 -4.70
CA ASP A 137 -14.24 -3.59 -6.00
C ASP A 137 -13.07 -2.73 -6.44
N TYR A 138 -12.39 -3.15 -7.51
CA TYR A 138 -11.23 -2.44 -8.02
C TYR A 138 -11.65 -1.37 -9.01
N GLU A 139 -11.25 -0.13 -8.72
CA GLU A 139 -11.51 0.98 -9.63
C GLU A 139 -10.47 0.99 -10.73
N PRO A 140 -10.82 1.49 -11.92
CA PRO A 140 -9.83 1.64 -12.99
C PRO A 140 -8.71 2.57 -12.53
N ARG A 141 -7.50 2.26 -12.99
CA ARG A 141 -6.34 3.10 -12.68
C ARG A 141 -6.56 4.54 -13.11
N LYS A 142 -7.23 4.75 -14.27
CA LYS A 142 -7.55 6.07 -14.74
C LYS A 142 -8.89 6.46 -14.17
N ILE A 143 -8.93 7.55 -13.44
CA ILE A 143 -10.16 8.04 -12.86
C ILE A 143 -10.94 8.79 -13.91
N SER A 144 -12.22 8.43 -14.06
CA SER A 144 -13.10 9.09 -14.99
C SER A 144 -13.49 10.45 -14.45
N LEU A 145 -13.53 11.45 -15.33
CA LEU A 145 -13.98 12.78 -14.95
C LEU A 145 -15.49 12.97 -15.17
N GLU A 146 -16.15 11.95 -15.67
CA GLU A 146 -17.58 12.00 -15.85
C GLU A 146 -18.28 11.66 -14.57
N GLY A 147 -19.52 11.98 -14.50
CA GLY A 147 -20.32 11.67 -13.34
C GLY A 147 -20.00 12.55 -12.18
N GLU A 148 -20.29 12.13 -11.02
CA GLU A 148 -20.24 12.96 -9.85
C GLU A 148 -18.89 13.10 -9.25
N GLY A 149 -17.97 12.33 -9.68
CA GLY A 149 -16.59 12.46 -9.23
C GLY A 149 -16.40 12.31 -7.75
N ARG A 150 -17.14 11.45 -7.14
CA ARG A 150 -17.03 11.34 -5.74
C ARG A 150 -16.46 10.08 -5.30
N LYS A 151 -15.54 9.56 -5.92
CA LYS A 151 -14.94 8.29 -5.62
C LYS A 151 -13.98 8.36 -4.48
N MET A 152 -14.48 8.71 -3.38
CA MET A 152 -13.70 8.68 -2.18
C MET A 152 -13.56 7.25 -1.74
N PRO A 153 -12.42 6.79 -1.32
CA PRO A 153 -11.18 7.54 -1.15
C PRO A 153 -10.10 7.24 -2.18
N SER A 154 -10.44 7.08 -3.42
CA SER A 154 -9.44 6.86 -4.46
C SER A 154 -8.75 8.16 -4.82
N PHE A 155 -7.41 8.13 -4.94
CA PHE A 155 -6.67 9.29 -5.39
C PHE A 155 -5.32 8.86 -5.94
N THR A 156 -4.71 9.73 -6.75
CA THR A 156 -3.40 9.48 -7.29
C THR A 156 -2.39 10.30 -6.53
N VAL A 157 -1.29 9.66 -6.10
CA VAL A 157 -0.22 10.34 -5.41
C VAL A 157 0.77 10.80 -6.48
N GLY A 158 0.84 12.07 -6.66
CA GLY A 158 1.73 12.64 -7.61
C GLY A 158 3.12 12.71 -7.08
N LYS A 159 3.99 12.92 -7.69
CA LYS A 159 5.13 13.12 -7.24
C LYS A 159 5.78 13.36 -7.51
#